data_95fa99e43371e41e962e05e794d83645
#
_entry.id   95fa99e43371e41e962e05e794d83645
#
_cell.length_a   1.000
_cell.length_b   1.000
_cell.length_c   1.000
_cell.angle_alpha   90.00
_cell.angle_beta   90.00
_cell.angle_gamma   90.00
#
_symmetry.space_group_name_H-M   'P 1'
#
loop_
_entity.id
_entity.type
_entity.pdbx_description
1 polymer ?
#
loop_
_entity_poly.entity_id
_entity_poly.type
_entity_poly.pdbx_seq_one_letter_code
_entity_poly.pdbx_strand_id
1 'polypeptide(L)'
;MTMHEPRMTTTHVPTTTRRLGPLALLGGAALAMALTLTATPAAQAPDAPAKPAGGKVDALEVYQAKCQACHMADGNSQLMPNMSFADGVWKGGSTLKAVETTITNGVPGTAMVAFKEQLTPAEITALAKFVRKFDKKLK
;
A
#
# COMPACT_ATOMS: atom_id res chain seq x y z
N MET A 1 21.30 7.09 -41.60
CA MET A 1 20.25 6.74 -40.59
C MET A 1 20.42 5.26 -40.26
N THR A 2 21.15 4.95 -39.22
CA THR A 2 21.45 3.61 -38.77
C THR A 2 20.57 3.28 -37.58
N MET A 3 19.62 2.39 -37.78
CA MET A 3 18.74 1.88 -36.73
C MET A 3 19.53 0.90 -35.83
N HIS A 4 19.64 1.23 -34.56
CA HIS A 4 20.28 0.41 -33.54
C HIS A 4 19.20 -0.46 -32.87
N GLU A 5 19.21 -1.78 -33.16
CA GLU A 5 18.34 -2.77 -32.51
C GLU A 5 18.83 -3.06 -31.08
N PRO A 6 17.96 -3.06 -30.07
CA PRO A 6 18.33 -3.49 -28.74
C PRO A 6 18.37 -5.02 -28.65
N ARG A 7 19.55 -5.56 -28.32
CA ARG A 7 19.80 -6.98 -28.08
C ARG A 7 19.07 -7.47 -26.84
N MET A 8 18.08 -8.33 -27.03
CA MET A 8 17.41 -9.04 -25.93
C MET A 8 18.37 -10.05 -25.27
N THR A 9 18.71 -9.82 -24.01
CA THR A 9 19.44 -10.78 -23.17
C THR A 9 18.45 -11.76 -22.55
N THR A 10 18.50 -12.99 -23.02
CA THR A 10 17.72 -14.12 -22.47
C THR A 10 18.30 -14.53 -21.13
N THR A 11 17.58 -14.28 -20.05
CA THR A 11 17.97 -14.71 -18.70
C THR A 11 17.63 -16.19 -18.53
N HIS A 12 18.70 -17.03 -18.47
CA HIS A 12 18.60 -18.46 -18.25
C HIS A 12 18.24 -18.75 -16.77
N VAL A 13 17.07 -19.36 -16.55
CA VAL A 13 16.61 -19.83 -15.23
C VAL A 13 17.21 -21.24 -15.00
N PRO A 14 17.99 -21.49 -13.95
CA PRO A 14 18.50 -22.83 -13.65
C PRO A 14 17.38 -23.69 -13.06
N THR A 15 17.06 -24.80 -13.74
CA THR A 15 16.15 -25.84 -13.25
C THR A 15 16.87 -26.68 -12.19
N THR A 16 16.51 -26.52 -10.94
CA THR A 16 17.01 -27.35 -9.83
C THR A 16 16.30 -28.71 -9.85
N THR A 17 16.98 -29.72 -10.39
CA THR A 17 16.53 -31.12 -10.37
C THR A 17 16.70 -31.69 -8.97
N ARG A 18 15.60 -31.89 -8.28
CA ARG A 18 15.53 -32.56 -6.96
C ARG A 18 15.72 -34.05 -7.15
N ARG A 19 16.91 -34.61 -6.83
CA ARG A 19 17.19 -36.03 -6.80
C ARG A 19 16.41 -36.67 -5.63
N LEU A 20 15.52 -37.62 -5.98
CA LEU A 20 14.93 -38.57 -5.04
C LEU A 20 15.98 -39.65 -4.73
N GLY A 21 16.41 -39.77 -3.50
CA GLY A 21 17.25 -40.87 -3.00
C GLY A 21 16.37 -42.05 -2.55
N PRO A 22 16.94 -43.28 -2.56
CA PRO A 22 16.16 -44.50 -2.41
C PRO A 22 15.78 -44.84 -0.97
N LEU A 23 14.60 -45.50 -0.87
CA LEU A 23 14.02 -46.20 0.24
C LEU A 23 15.04 -47.08 1.00
N ALA A 24 15.09 -46.93 2.33
CA ALA A 24 15.52 -48.00 3.22
C ALA A 24 14.40 -48.30 4.22
N LEU A 25 13.76 -49.47 4.02
CA LEU A 25 12.88 -50.13 4.97
C LEU A 25 13.75 -50.75 6.09
N LEU A 26 13.35 -50.57 7.34
CA LEU A 26 13.46 -51.56 8.45
C LEU A 26 12.91 -50.91 9.73
N GLY A 27 11.74 -51.33 10.20
CA GLY A 27 11.61 -52.23 11.31
C GLY A 27 11.42 -51.55 12.67
N GLY A 28 10.27 -51.76 13.30
CA GLY A 28 10.24 -51.80 14.77
C GLY A 28 9.25 -50.83 15.45
N ALA A 29 8.14 -51.43 15.86
CA ALA A 29 7.12 -51.06 16.81
C ALA A 29 7.56 -50.14 17.97
N ALA A 30 6.74 -49.16 18.28
CA ALA A 30 6.25 -48.86 19.64
C ALA A 30 5.24 -47.71 19.60
N LEU A 31 4.05 -48.01 20.05
CA LEU A 31 2.90 -47.19 20.25
C LEU A 31 3.17 -46.19 21.37
N ALA A 32 3.19 -44.91 21.08
CA ALA A 32 2.99 -43.84 22.06
C ALA A 32 2.29 -42.67 21.34
N MET A 33 0.96 -42.65 21.45
CA MET A 33 0.14 -41.51 21.05
C MET A 33 0.39 -40.34 22.04
N ALA A 34 1.34 -39.50 21.74
CA ALA A 34 1.40 -38.17 22.33
C ALA A 34 0.70 -37.18 21.37
N LEU A 35 -0.56 -36.83 21.70
CA LEU A 35 -1.26 -35.72 21.07
C LEU A 35 -0.52 -34.43 21.43
N THR A 36 0.48 -34.07 20.63
CA THR A 36 1.02 -32.72 20.68
C THR A 36 0.05 -31.83 19.90
N LEU A 37 -0.78 -31.06 20.60
CA LEU A 37 -1.44 -29.90 20.03
C LEU A 37 -0.35 -28.96 19.54
N THR A 38 -0.02 -29.03 18.28
CA THR A 38 0.77 -27.99 17.63
C THR A 38 -0.15 -26.77 17.50
N ALA A 39 -0.01 -25.82 18.44
CA ALA A 39 -0.58 -24.50 18.29
C ALA A 39 0.04 -23.90 17.02
N THR A 40 -0.77 -23.80 15.97
CA THR A 40 -0.43 -23.05 14.76
C THR A 40 -0.16 -21.62 15.20
N PRO A 41 1.03 -21.03 14.97
CA PRO A 41 1.19 -19.61 15.20
C PRO A 41 0.19 -18.89 14.30
N ALA A 42 -0.74 -18.18 14.92
CA ALA A 42 -1.62 -17.27 14.19
C ALA A 42 -0.73 -16.35 13.37
N ALA A 43 -0.90 -16.38 12.05
CA ALA A 43 -0.23 -15.44 11.17
C ALA A 43 -0.58 -14.04 11.65
N GLN A 44 0.39 -13.37 12.30
CA GLN A 44 0.24 -11.99 12.67
C GLN A 44 0.07 -11.22 11.37
N ALA A 45 -1.08 -10.57 11.24
CA ALA A 45 -1.27 -9.57 10.18
C ALA A 45 -0.09 -8.58 10.31
N PRO A 46 0.47 -8.10 9.17
CA PRO A 46 1.56 -7.14 9.23
C PRO A 46 1.11 -5.98 10.10
N ASP A 47 1.89 -5.70 11.16
CA ASP A 47 1.65 -4.59 12.08
C ASP A 47 1.39 -3.33 11.26
N ALA A 48 0.19 -2.78 11.41
CA ALA A 48 -0.08 -1.44 10.91
C ALA A 48 0.99 -0.53 11.53
N PRO A 49 1.69 0.30 10.73
CA PRO A 49 2.77 1.13 11.24
C PRO A 49 2.27 1.90 12.46
N ALA A 50 2.95 1.68 13.59
CA ALA A 50 2.61 2.28 14.86
C ALA A 50 2.52 3.80 14.67
N LYS A 51 1.32 4.33 14.96
CA LYS A 51 1.00 5.74 14.92
C LYS A 51 2.04 6.54 15.73
N PRO A 52 2.81 7.46 15.13
CA PRO A 52 3.78 8.24 15.87
C PRO A 52 3.05 9.11 16.88
N ALA A 53 3.24 8.82 18.16
CA ALA A 53 2.78 9.64 19.26
C ALA A 53 3.66 10.89 19.32
N GLY A 54 3.11 12.07 18.96
CA GLY A 54 3.65 13.37 19.36
C GLY A 54 4.76 13.99 18.51
N GLY A 55 5.08 13.47 17.32
CA GLY A 55 6.00 14.10 16.37
C GLY A 55 5.31 15.14 15.47
N LYS A 56 6.11 16.06 14.88
CA LYS A 56 5.64 16.94 13.82
C LYS A 56 5.14 16.07 12.66
N VAL A 57 3.88 16.21 12.29
CA VAL A 57 3.27 15.43 11.21
C VAL A 57 3.95 15.78 9.88
N ASP A 58 4.63 14.83 9.27
CA ASP A 58 5.13 14.98 7.90
C ASP A 58 4.05 14.52 6.91
N ALA A 59 3.30 15.48 6.38
CA ALA A 59 2.23 15.21 5.44
C ALA A 59 2.73 14.62 4.11
N LEU A 60 3.98 14.89 3.72
CA LEU A 60 4.59 14.33 2.52
C LEU A 60 4.84 12.82 2.71
N GLU A 61 5.43 12.43 3.84
CA GLU A 61 5.68 11.02 4.16
C GLU A 61 4.37 10.22 4.19
N VAL A 62 3.35 10.71 4.89
CA VAL A 62 2.04 10.06 4.93
C VAL A 62 1.39 9.99 3.56
N TYR A 63 1.51 11.05 2.74
CA TYR A 63 1.01 11.08 1.37
C TYR A 63 1.69 10.01 0.50
N GLN A 64 3.01 9.93 0.54
CA GLN A 64 3.78 8.93 -0.21
C GLN A 64 3.41 7.50 0.17
N ALA A 65 3.25 7.24 1.45
CA ALA A 65 2.95 5.90 1.95
C ALA A 65 1.51 5.42 1.63
N LYS A 66 0.53 6.33 1.58
CA LYS A 66 -0.90 5.95 1.57
C LYS A 66 -1.72 6.49 0.40
N CYS A 67 -1.28 7.54 -0.27
CA CYS A 67 -2.09 8.28 -1.24
C CYS A 67 -1.49 8.28 -2.64
N GLN A 68 -0.16 8.38 -2.74
CA GLN A 68 0.57 8.57 -3.98
C GLN A 68 0.33 7.47 -5.02
N ALA A 69 0.09 6.23 -4.59
CA ALA A 69 -0.13 5.10 -5.49
C ALA A 69 -1.32 5.34 -6.46
N CYS A 70 -2.35 6.06 -6.00
CA CYS A 70 -3.52 6.39 -6.82
C CYS A 70 -3.51 7.84 -7.30
N HIS A 71 -3.00 8.76 -6.48
CA HIS A 71 -3.07 10.20 -6.74
C HIS A 71 -1.80 10.79 -7.38
N MET A 72 -0.77 9.97 -7.63
CA MET A 72 0.54 10.32 -8.16
C MET A 72 1.33 11.30 -7.27
N ALA A 73 2.64 11.43 -7.51
CA ALA A 73 3.52 12.25 -6.67
C ALA A 73 3.22 13.76 -6.74
N ASP A 74 2.70 14.20 -7.86
CA ASP A 74 2.34 15.59 -8.16
C ASP A 74 0.85 15.89 -8.04
N GLY A 75 0.05 14.92 -7.58
CA GLY A 75 -1.39 15.03 -7.49
C GLY A 75 -2.12 15.07 -8.83
N ASN A 76 -1.43 14.70 -9.93
CA ASN A 76 -1.94 14.76 -11.29
C ASN A 76 -2.08 13.36 -11.90
N SER A 77 -3.15 12.66 -11.58
CA SER A 77 -3.41 11.32 -12.09
C SER A 77 -3.92 11.36 -13.53
N GLN A 78 -3.02 11.25 -14.50
CA GLN A 78 -3.36 11.31 -15.92
C GLN A 78 -4.11 10.07 -16.43
N LEU A 79 -3.83 8.90 -15.84
CA LEU A 79 -4.51 7.64 -16.21
C LEU A 79 -5.91 7.54 -15.60
N MET A 80 -6.14 8.22 -14.49
CA MET A 80 -7.41 8.26 -13.78
C MET A 80 -7.76 9.70 -13.40
N PRO A 81 -8.29 10.50 -14.32
CA PRO A 81 -8.55 11.93 -14.08
C PRO A 81 -9.40 12.21 -12.84
N ASN A 82 -10.33 11.30 -12.51
CA ASN A 82 -11.15 11.41 -11.29
C ASN A 82 -10.35 11.34 -9.97
N MET A 83 -9.06 11.00 -10.02
CA MET A 83 -8.16 10.94 -8.86
C MET A 83 -7.15 12.09 -8.85
N SER A 84 -7.25 13.02 -9.82
CA SER A 84 -6.40 14.21 -9.89
C SER A 84 -6.86 15.28 -8.90
N PHE A 85 -5.90 15.99 -8.30
CA PHE A 85 -6.13 17.21 -7.53
C PHE A 85 -5.73 18.45 -8.34
N ALA A 86 -4.80 18.29 -9.30
CA ALA A 86 -4.21 19.38 -10.05
C ALA A 86 -5.15 20.00 -11.09
N ASP A 87 -6.21 19.29 -11.48
CA ASP A 87 -7.24 19.76 -12.42
C ASP A 87 -8.21 20.77 -11.82
N GLY A 88 -8.23 20.87 -10.49
CA GLY A 88 -9.12 21.73 -9.72
C GLY A 88 -10.57 21.24 -9.66
N VAL A 89 -10.81 19.96 -9.97
CA VAL A 89 -12.15 19.33 -9.89
C VAL A 89 -12.26 18.53 -8.59
N TRP A 90 -12.98 19.06 -7.63
CA TRP A 90 -13.14 18.49 -6.29
C TRP A 90 -14.56 17.98 -6.09
N LYS A 91 -14.82 16.70 -6.29
CA LYS A 91 -16.16 16.09 -6.16
C LYS A 91 -16.78 16.27 -4.77
N GLY A 92 -15.96 16.22 -3.72
CA GLY A 92 -16.40 16.45 -2.33
C GLY A 92 -16.29 17.89 -1.86
N GLY A 93 -15.88 18.81 -2.73
CA GLY A 93 -15.57 20.21 -2.41
C GLY A 93 -14.11 20.44 -2.06
N SER A 94 -13.62 21.64 -2.33
CA SER A 94 -12.21 22.04 -2.20
C SER A 94 -11.87 22.76 -0.91
N THR A 95 -12.84 23.00 -0.01
CA THR A 95 -12.55 23.60 1.29
C THR A 95 -11.71 22.63 2.14
N LEU A 96 -10.91 23.17 3.07
CA LEU A 96 -10.13 22.32 3.98
C LEU A 96 -11.01 21.27 4.67
N LYS A 97 -12.14 21.68 5.19
CA LYS A 97 -13.09 20.81 5.88
C LYS A 97 -13.69 19.73 4.97
N ALA A 98 -14.02 20.06 3.74
CA ALA A 98 -14.52 19.08 2.77
C ALA A 98 -13.47 18.02 2.44
N VAL A 99 -12.21 18.41 2.25
CA VAL A 99 -11.12 17.49 1.99
C VAL A 99 -10.81 16.62 3.22
N GLU A 100 -10.78 17.18 4.41
CA GLU A 100 -10.69 16.42 5.67
C GLU A 100 -11.80 15.37 5.77
N THR A 101 -13.05 15.76 5.49
CA THR A 101 -14.20 14.85 5.52
C THR A 101 -14.05 13.71 4.52
N THR A 102 -13.58 14.01 3.31
CA THR A 102 -13.33 13.00 2.27
C THR A 102 -12.23 12.03 2.68
N ILE A 103 -11.12 12.50 3.24
CA ILE A 103 -10.05 11.62 3.74
C ILE A 103 -10.55 10.78 4.92
N THR A 104 -11.27 11.38 5.85
CA THR A 104 -11.81 10.71 7.05
C THR A 104 -12.72 9.53 6.69
N ASN A 105 -13.68 9.77 5.79
CA ASN A 105 -14.78 8.84 5.51
C ASN A 105 -14.58 8.04 4.21
N GLY A 106 -13.60 8.38 3.39
CA GLY A 106 -13.45 7.84 2.05
C GLY A 106 -14.56 8.32 1.10
N VAL A 107 -14.64 7.67 -0.06
CA VAL A 107 -15.69 7.93 -1.06
C VAL A 107 -16.43 6.63 -1.32
N PRO A 108 -17.67 6.48 -0.86
CA PRO A 108 -18.45 5.25 -1.02
C PRO A 108 -18.53 4.79 -2.47
N GLY A 109 -18.39 3.48 -2.69
CA GLY A 109 -18.41 2.86 -4.03
C GLY A 109 -17.15 3.08 -4.87
N THR A 110 -16.07 3.56 -4.29
CA THR A 110 -14.78 3.75 -4.96
C THR A 110 -13.64 3.08 -4.20
N ALA A 111 -12.43 3.08 -4.80
CA ALA A 111 -11.20 2.61 -4.16
C ALA A 111 -10.70 3.54 -3.03
N MET A 112 -11.26 4.76 -2.90
CA MET A 112 -10.89 5.70 -1.83
C MET A 112 -11.53 5.27 -0.51
N VAL A 113 -10.79 4.49 0.28
CA VAL A 113 -11.25 3.99 1.60
C VAL A 113 -11.22 5.08 2.67
N ALA A 114 -11.92 4.83 3.79
CA ALA A 114 -11.89 5.70 4.97
C ALA A 114 -10.54 5.56 5.70
N PHE A 115 -9.94 6.69 6.08
CA PHE A 115 -8.65 6.70 6.79
C PHE A 115 -8.76 7.01 8.28
N LYS A 116 -9.95 7.23 8.82
CA LYS A 116 -10.17 7.60 10.23
C LYS A 116 -9.59 6.61 11.24
N GLU A 117 -9.50 5.31 10.87
CA GLU A 117 -8.93 4.27 11.73
C GLU A 117 -7.40 4.13 11.55
N GLN A 118 -6.85 4.71 10.48
CA GLN A 118 -5.44 4.58 10.12
C GLN A 118 -4.62 5.84 10.41
N LEU A 119 -5.28 6.99 10.44
CA LEU A 119 -4.66 8.31 10.59
C LEU A 119 -5.29 9.08 11.76
N THR A 120 -4.44 9.86 12.44
CA THR A 120 -4.90 10.80 13.45
C THR A 120 -5.63 11.99 12.82
N PRO A 121 -6.47 12.71 13.57
CA PRO A 121 -7.05 13.96 13.08
C PRO A 121 -6.00 15.00 12.65
N ALA A 122 -4.84 15.03 13.32
CA ALA A 122 -3.74 15.92 12.95
C ALA A 122 -3.11 15.55 11.61
N GLU A 123 -2.92 14.25 11.33
CA GLU A 123 -2.42 13.76 10.05
C GLU A 123 -3.44 14.02 8.93
N ILE A 124 -4.72 13.80 9.17
CA ILE A 124 -5.79 14.11 8.21
C ILE A 124 -5.79 15.61 7.86
N THR A 125 -5.70 16.48 8.87
CA THR A 125 -5.63 17.93 8.64
C THR A 125 -4.38 18.32 7.87
N ALA A 126 -3.22 17.74 8.21
CA ALA A 126 -1.97 18.00 7.50
C ALA A 126 -2.02 17.54 6.04
N LEU A 127 -2.55 16.34 5.79
CA LEU A 127 -2.79 15.82 4.45
C LEU A 127 -3.76 16.69 3.64
N ALA A 128 -4.88 17.09 4.23
CA ALA A 128 -5.84 17.94 3.55
C ALA A 128 -5.22 19.29 3.13
N LYS A 129 -4.37 19.88 3.97
CA LYS A 129 -3.59 21.07 3.61
C LYS A 129 -2.58 20.78 2.52
N PHE A 130 -1.94 19.61 2.55
CA PHE A 130 -0.92 19.19 1.60
C PHE A 130 -1.50 18.98 0.21
N VAL A 131 -2.56 18.16 0.07
CA VAL A 131 -3.14 17.82 -1.24
C VAL A 131 -3.79 19.02 -1.93
N ARG A 132 -4.32 19.97 -1.16
CA ARG A 132 -4.86 21.22 -1.71
C ARG A 132 -3.80 22.10 -2.40
N LYS A 133 -2.52 21.93 -2.08
CA LYS A 133 -1.43 22.68 -2.75
C LYS A 133 -1.20 22.24 -4.19
N PHE A 134 -1.64 21.05 -4.59
CA PHE A 134 -1.56 20.58 -5.96
C PHE A 134 -2.47 21.40 -6.90
N ASP A 135 -3.59 21.87 -6.37
CA ASP A 135 -4.48 22.78 -7.10
C ASP A 135 -3.96 24.23 -7.01
N LYS A 136 -3.41 24.72 -8.10
CA LYS A 136 -2.86 26.08 -8.18
C LYS A 136 -3.91 27.19 -8.04
N LYS A 137 -5.21 26.83 -8.14
CA LYS A 137 -6.33 27.79 -7.99
C LYS A 137 -6.72 28.01 -6.52
N LEU A 138 -6.27 27.14 -5.61
CA LEU A 138 -6.59 27.20 -4.18
C LEU A 138 -5.48 27.90 -3.34
N LYS A 139 -4.83 28.90 -3.90
CA LYS A 139 -3.82 29.72 -3.21
C LYS A 139 -4.46 30.66 -2.20
#